data_d0956a5d4e2bcec9639cafcd7c907d97
#
_entry.id   d0956a5d4e2bcec9639cafcd7c907d97
#
_cell.length_a   1.000
_cell.length_b   1.000
_cell.length_c   1.000
_cell.angle_alpha   90.00
_cell.angle_beta   90.00
_cell.angle_gamma   90.00
#
_symmetry.space_group_name_H-M   'P 1'
#
loop_
_entity.id
_entity.type
_entity.pdbx_description
1 polymer ?
#
loop_
_entity_poly.entity_id
_entity_poly.type
_entity_poly.pdbx_seq_one_letter_code
_entity_poly.pdbx_strand_id
1 'polypeptide(L)'
;MRWVSLLAGAGVCAGLIAAAPPAQAATKTPIKHIVVLMQSGHSFDNYFGTYPGADGIPSGACLPASTLQPKAHACVRPYHLGDALASDLDHGSGTWARQYDGGRMDGFVSAYRRLGLSGVTALGYYGQRDIPFYWNVAGNYVLFDRFFSSAPVGVRLNRFWWVAGRPTPSGGERIPAGGYGQVPTIFDRLTAAGVSWKMYVQNYDPHVTYRTARPGNANSQVSRVPLVDFARFVDNPELASHISDASTYYSDLRRGTLPAVAFMTAAGASENPPGSPQAGQQFVQQTVTALQMSSYWPSSAFMWTYDNWGGWYDHVKPPKGWGFRVPALLVSAYARHGLLDHTTMDFTAILKFIEENWHLAALSSRDAQSPGLASAFDFSGPPRPAELLAGVPAATTPPNAKTGVVYSVYAGELLLVTIVIGLAVWRSRPRRADRGGGDLAT
;
A
#
# COMPACT_ATOMS: atom_id res chain seq x y z
N MET A 1 -65.40 29.24 -53.98
CA MET A 1 -65.32 28.24 -52.89
C MET A 1 -63.90 27.71 -52.79
N ARG A 2 -63.12 28.20 -51.81
CA ARG A 2 -61.76 27.75 -51.57
C ARG A 2 -61.73 26.98 -50.23
N TRP A 3 -61.34 25.73 -50.27
CA TRP A 3 -61.19 24.91 -49.10
C TRP A 3 -59.78 25.14 -48.53
N VAL A 4 -59.69 25.51 -47.24
CA VAL A 4 -58.47 25.66 -46.50
C VAL A 4 -58.33 24.40 -45.62
N SER A 5 -57.32 23.58 -45.87
CA SER A 5 -56.96 22.38 -45.05
C SER A 5 -56.04 22.81 -43.91
N LEU A 6 -56.50 22.67 -42.68
CA LEU A 6 -55.67 22.80 -41.47
C LEU A 6 -54.97 21.47 -41.22
N LEU A 7 -53.66 21.48 -41.29
CA LEU A 7 -52.77 20.37 -40.81
C LEU A 7 -52.46 20.61 -39.32
N ALA A 8 -53.04 19.79 -38.47
CA ALA A 8 -52.66 19.71 -37.04
C ALA A 8 -51.36 18.91 -36.88
N GLY A 9 -50.27 19.59 -36.51
CA GLY A 9 -49.02 18.96 -36.16
C GLY A 9 -49.07 18.41 -34.73
N ALA A 10 -49.05 17.09 -34.58
CA ALA A 10 -48.85 16.42 -33.28
C ALA A 10 -47.36 16.45 -32.91
N GLY A 11 -46.97 17.32 -32.01
CA GLY A 11 -45.62 17.34 -31.42
C GLY A 11 -45.46 16.16 -30.43
N VAL A 12 -44.62 15.17 -30.77
CA VAL A 12 -44.20 14.10 -29.87
C VAL A 12 -43.13 14.70 -28.94
N CYS A 13 -43.52 15.02 -27.72
CA CYS A 13 -42.54 15.27 -26.64
C CYS A 13 -41.89 13.93 -26.22
N ALA A 14 -40.72 13.62 -26.77
CA ALA A 14 -39.88 12.57 -26.23
C ALA A 14 -39.32 13.00 -24.86
N GLY A 15 -39.98 12.60 -23.79
CA GLY A 15 -39.47 12.75 -22.43
C GLY A 15 -38.21 11.94 -22.26
N LEU A 16 -37.08 12.60 -22.06
CA LEU A 16 -35.87 11.97 -21.58
C LEU A 16 -36.15 11.42 -20.18
N ILE A 17 -36.42 10.10 -20.07
CA ILE A 17 -36.43 9.40 -18.80
C ILE A 17 -34.97 9.32 -18.37
N ALA A 18 -34.52 10.24 -17.51
CA ALA A 18 -33.28 10.12 -16.82
C ALA A 18 -33.37 8.83 -15.95
N ALA A 19 -32.59 7.81 -16.29
CA ALA A 19 -32.51 6.62 -15.48
C ALA A 19 -32.09 7.04 -14.07
N ALA A 20 -32.90 6.69 -13.07
CA ALA A 20 -32.56 6.91 -11.68
C ALA A 20 -31.24 6.19 -11.41
N PRO A 21 -30.29 6.79 -10.66
CA PRO A 21 -29.07 6.10 -10.27
C PRO A 21 -29.45 4.79 -9.56
N PRO A 22 -28.72 3.70 -9.80
CA PRO A 22 -29.00 2.41 -9.15
C PRO A 22 -29.06 2.63 -7.64
N ALA A 23 -30.11 2.10 -7.00
CA ALA A 23 -30.28 2.20 -5.56
C ALA A 23 -29.04 1.60 -4.89
N GLN A 24 -28.38 2.39 -4.05
CA GLN A 24 -27.20 1.94 -3.31
C GLN A 24 -27.61 0.79 -2.39
N ALA A 25 -26.84 -0.30 -2.39
CA ALA A 25 -27.13 -1.46 -1.54
C ALA A 25 -27.25 -1.03 -0.07
N ALA A 26 -28.25 -1.57 0.62
CA ALA A 26 -28.49 -1.25 2.04
C ALA A 26 -27.29 -1.68 2.90
N THR A 27 -26.92 -0.85 3.87
CA THR A 27 -25.83 -1.11 4.80
C THR A 27 -26.35 -1.36 6.23
N LYS A 28 -25.68 -2.21 6.98
CA LYS A 28 -25.98 -2.51 8.39
C LYS A 28 -25.68 -1.31 9.29
N THR A 29 -24.68 -0.50 8.93
CA THR A 29 -24.24 0.67 9.69
C THR A 29 -24.39 1.95 8.87
N PRO A 30 -24.22 3.15 9.47
CA PRO A 30 -24.20 4.41 8.70
C PRO A 30 -23.07 4.51 7.68
N ILE A 31 -22.08 3.61 7.70
CA ILE A 31 -20.96 3.62 6.75
C ILE A 31 -21.44 3.13 5.38
N LYS A 32 -21.46 4.02 4.41
CA LYS A 32 -21.82 3.74 3.02
C LYS A 32 -20.62 3.63 2.11
N HIS A 33 -19.46 4.12 2.56
CA HIS A 33 -18.22 4.09 1.82
C HIS A 33 -17.08 3.67 2.73
N ILE A 34 -16.30 2.67 2.31
CA ILE A 34 -15.05 2.30 2.99
C ILE A 34 -13.90 2.36 1.99
N VAL A 35 -12.82 3.04 2.39
CA VAL A 35 -11.56 3.07 1.66
C VAL A 35 -10.52 2.34 2.49
N VAL A 36 -9.90 1.32 1.91
CA VAL A 36 -8.85 0.53 2.57
C VAL A 36 -7.55 0.65 1.80
N LEU A 37 -6.56 1.30 2.39
CA LEU A 37 -5.25 1.49 1.78
C LEU A 37 -4.23 0.52 2.40
N MET A 38 -3.44 -0.14 1.55
CA MET A 38 -2.36 -1.00 1.99
C MET A 38 -1.02 -0.44 1.56
N GLN A 39 -0.20 -0.09 2.55
CA GLN A 39 1.21 0.25 2.45
C GLN A 39 2.09 -1.01 2.53
N SER A 40 3.39 -0.86 2.73
CA SER A 40 4.31 -1.98 2.75
C SER A 40 5.47 -1.73 3.72
N GLY A 41 5.89 -2.80 4.41
CA GLY A 41 7.22 -2.91 4.95
C GLY A 41 7.52 -2.20 6.27
N HIS A 42 6.58 -2.12 7.23
CA HIS A 42 6.85 -1.61 8.58
C HIS A 42 6.14 -2.42 9.67
N SER A 43 6.83 -2.67 10.78
CA SER A 43 6.24 -3.28 11.97
C SER A 43 5.53 -2.22 12.83
N PHE A 44 4.67 -2.69 13.75
CA PHE A 44 4.03 -1.80 14.72
C PHE A 44 5.06 -1.08 15.59
N ASP A 45 6.03 -1.81 16.14
CA ASP A 45 7.06 -1.20 17.01
C ASP A 45 7.94 -0.20 16.26
N ASN A 46 8.15 -0.38 14.96
CA ASN A 46 8.91 0.57 14.16
C ASN A 46 8.24 1.95 14.05
N TYR A 47 6.88 2.03 14.08
CA TYR A 47 6.13 3.29 13.94
C TYR A 47 5.48 3.77 15.23
N PHE A 48 4.99 2.85 16.05
CA PHE A 48 4.22 3.15 17.24
C PHE A 48 4.78 2.47 18.50
N GLY A 49 5.98 1.91 18.43
CA GLY A 49 6.61 1.23 19.56
C GLY A 49 6.87 2.13 20.78
N THR A 50 6.84 3.46 20.59
CA THR A 50 6.94 4.45 21.68
C THR A 50 5.66 5.27 21.86
N TYR A 51 4.56 4.87 21.24
CA TYR A 51 3.27 5.56 21.37
C TYR A 51 2.70 5.37 22.78
N PRO A 52 2.29 6.45 23.46
CA PRO A 52 1.81 6.36 24.85
C PRO A 52 0.61 5.43 25.00
N GLY A 53 0.68 4.49 25.92
CA GLY A 53 -0.41 3.55 26.23
C GLY A 53 -0.50 2.34 25.30
N ALA A 54 0.21 2.31 24.16
CA ALA A 54 0.24 1.16 23.27
C ALA A 54 1.03 0.00 23.89
N ASP A 55 0.73 -1.24 23.42
CA ASP A 55 1.57 -2.42 23.64
C ASP A 55 2.85 -2.26 22.79
N GLY A 56 3.69 -1.30 23.20
CA GLY A 56 4.89 -0.86 22.49
C GLY A 56 6.18 -1.46 23.03
N ILE A 57 7.31 -0.98 22.53
CA ILE A 57 8.63 -1.49 22.88
C ILE A 57 8.84 -1.48 24.41
N PRO A 58 9.11 -2.64 25.05
CA PRO A 58 9.37 -2.69 26.48
C PRO A 58 10.55 -1.79 26.88
N SER A 59 10.45 -1.05 27.98
CA SER A 59 11.47 -0.11 28.44
C SER A 59 12.85 -0.73 28.66
N GLY A 60 12.91 -2.02 28.94
CA GLY A 60 14.14 -2.79 29.11
C GLY A 60 14.58 -3.56 27.87
N ALA A 61 13.93 -3.37 26.71
CA ALA A 61 14.21 -4.14 25.51
C ALA A 61 15.71 -4.08 25.15
N CYS A 62 16.32 -5.25 25.07
CA CYS A 62 17.71 -5.41 24.69
C CYS A 62 17.92 -6.79 24.04
N LEU A 63 18.13 -6.82 22.74
CA LEU A 63 18.18 -8.06 21.98
C LEU A 63 19.61 -8.60 21.90
N PRO A 64 19.81 -9.92 22.04
CA PRO A 64 21.14 -10.50 21.98
C PRO A 64 21.76 -10.30 20.59
N ALA A 65 23.04 -10.02 20.58
CA ALA A 65 23.80 -9.94 19.34
C ALA A 65 23.87 -11.29 18.61
N SER A 66 23.68 -12.40 19.33
CA SER A 66 23.62 -13.76 18.81
C SER A 66 22.67 -14.59 19.67
N THR A 67 21.70 -15.27 19.06
CA THR A 67 20.82 -16.22 19.76
C THR A 67 21.51 -17.55 20.10
N LEU A 68 22.67 -17.84 19.49
CA LEU A 68 23.49 -19.00 19.85
C LEU A 68 24.29 -18.78 21.12
N GLN A 69 24.56 -17.53 21.49
CA GLN A 69 25.30 -17.13 22.69
C GLN A 69 24.58 -15.96 23.38
N PRO A 70 23.36 -16.16 23.90
CA PRO A 70 22.54 -15.08 24.44
C PRO A 70 23.13 -14.40 25.67
N LYS A 71 24.06 -15.06 26.38
CA LYS A 71 24.75 -14.53 27.54
C LYS A 71 26.08 -13.80 27.21
N ALA A 72 26.52 -13.81 25.97
CA ALA A 72 27.63 -12.98 25.55
C ALA A 72 27.25 -11.51 25.65
N HIS A 73 27.94 -10.72 26.44
CA HIS A 73 27.67 -9.41 27.06
C HIS A 73 27.26 -8.24 26.16
N ALA A 74 26.91 -8.44 24.90
CA ALA A 74 26.51 -7.38 23.98
C ALA A 74 25.05 -7.54 23.57
N CYS A 75 24.17 -6.80 24.18
CA CYS A 75 22.81 -6.63 23.67
C CYS A 75 22.67 -5.31 22.93
N VAL A 76 21.75 -5.27 21.96
CA VAL A 76 21.44 -4.09 21.16
C VAL A 76 20.04 -3.59 21.58
N ARG A 77 19.97 -2.31 21.90
CA ARG A 77 18.70 -1.68 22.27
C ARG A 77 18.01 -1.05 21.07
N PRO A 78 16.67 -1.02 21.02
CA PRO A 78 15.95 -0.18 20.09
C PRO A 78 16.41 1.29 20.20
N TYR A 79 16.44 1.98 19.04
CA TYR A 79 16.92 3.35 18.98
C TYR A 79 16.11 4.16 17.96
N HIS A 80 16.08 5.49 18.16
CA HIS A 80 15.40 6.40 17.27
C HIS A 80 16.17 6.58 15.96
N LEU A 81 15.49 6.34 14.82
CA LEU A 81 16.10 6.46 13.49
C LEU A 81 16.30 7.90 13.03
N GLY A 82 15.45 8.82 13.52
CA GLY A 82 15.42 10.19 13.04
C GLY A 82 15.04 10.28 11.55
N ASP A 83 15.66 11.23 10.85
CA ASP A 83 15.40 11.46 9.41
C ASP A 83 16.11 10.45 8.48
N ALA A 84 16.71 9.39 9.03
CA ALA A 84 17.46 8.44 8.23
C ALA A 84 16.54 7.64 7.31
N LEU A 85 16.79 7.70 6.01
CA LEU A 85 16.25 6.75 5.06
C LEU A 85 16.85 5.38 5.42
N ALA A 86 16.00 4.48 5.86
CA ALA A 86 16.44 3.13 6.17
C ALA A 86 16.74 2.34 4.91
N SER A 87 17.73 1.45 5.01
CA SER A 87 18.00 0.47 3.97
C SER A 87 16.87 -0.56 3.89
N ASP A 88 16.66 -1.11 2.71
CA ASP A 88 15.76 -2.26 2.55
C ASP A 88 16.31 -3.45 3.34
N LEU A 89 15.54 -3.91 4.30
CA LEU A 89 15.92 -5.03 5.15
C LEU A 89 15.39 -6.33 4.55
N ASP A 90 16.21 -7.39 4.55
CA ASP A 90 15.72 -8.70 4.17
C ASP A 90 14.57 -9.15 5.07
N HIS A 91 13.46 -9.50 4.47
CA HIS A 91 12.25 -9.95 5.14
C HIS A 91 11.69 -11.24 4.52
N GLY A 92 12.58 -12.07 4.01
CA GLY A 92 12.25 -13.41 3.52
C GLY A 92 11.96 -14.42 4.65
N SER A 93 11.53 -15.60 4.26
CA SER A 93 11.13 -16.66 5.22
C SER A 93 12.25 -17.09 6.17
N GLY A 94 13.48 -17.12 5.68
CA GLY A 94 14.64 -17.45 6.51
C GLY A 94 14.92 -16.41 7.59
N THR A 95 14.77 -15.12 7.25
CA THR A 95 14.92 -14.01 8.19
C THR A 95 13.78 -13.98 9.19
N TRP A 96 12.53 -14.11 8.73
CA TRP A 96 11.37 -14.20 9.61
C TRP A 96 11.54 -15.31 10.67
N ALA A 97 11.90 -16.52 10.24
CA ALA A 97 12.04 -17.65 11.15
C ALA A 97 13.11 -17.41 12.24
N ARG A 98 14.22 -16.73 11.87
CA ARG A 98 15.28 -16.38 12.83
C ARG A 98 14.85 -15.25 13.77
N GLN A 99 14.15 -14.23 13.25
CA GLN A 99 13.63 -13.14 14.06
C GLN A 99 12.58 -13.62 15.06
N TYR A 100 11.67 -14.49 14.62
CA TYR A 100 10.67 -15.15 15.46
C TYR A 100 11.28 -16.00 16.57
N ASP A 101 12.35 -16.69 16.29
CA ASP A 101 13.16 -17.51 17.19
C ASP A 101 12.34 -18.40 18.16
N GLY A 102 11.43 -19.21 17.58
CA GLY A 102 10.53 -20.07 18.35
C GLY A 102 9.49 -19.29 19.19
N GLY A 103 9.28 -18.02 18.92
CA GLY A 103 8.36 -17.13 19.63
C GLY A 103 9.01 -16.32 20.75
N ARG A 104 10.34 -16.31 20.87
CA ARG A 104 11.05 -15.44 21.81
C ARG A 104 11.15 -14.00 21.32
N MET A 105 10.99 -13.76 20.02
CA MET A 105 11.03 -12.43 19.40
C MET A 105 12.37 -11.69 19.63
N ASP A 106 13.46 -12.41 19.85
CA ASP A 106 14.77 -11.84 20.18
C ASP A 106 15.83 -12.02 19.09
N GLY A 107 15.46 -12.64 17.97
CA GLY A 107 16.38 -12.97 16.89
C GLY A 107 16.64 -11.87 15.85
N PHE A 108 16.10 -10.66 15.99
CA PHE A 108 16.18 -9.62 14.96
C PHE A 108 17.60 -9.19 14.62
N VAL A 109 18.45 -8.96 15.61
CA VAL A 109 19.86 -8.62 15.38
C VAL A 109 20.63 -9.79 14.79
N SER A 110 20.46 -10.97 15.37
CA SER A 110 21.20 -12.18 14.96
C SER A 110 20.86 -12.64 13.55
N ALA A 111 19.61 -12.42 13.10
CA ALA A 111 19.16 -12.77 11.75
C ALA A 111 20.01 -12.04 10.69
N TYR A 112 20.21 -10.74 10.85
CA TYR A 112 21.00 -9.94 9.89
C TYR A 112 22.52 -10.17 10.04
N ARG A 113 23.02 -10.41 11.24
CA ARG A 113 24.43 -10.78 11.43
C ARG A 113 24.81 -12.05 10.69
N ARG A 114 23.90 -13.00 10.57
CA ARG A 114 24.10 -14.20 9.74
C ARG A 114 24.18 -13.91 8.24
N LEU A 115 23.64 -12.76 7.81
CA LEU A 115 23.74 -12.27 6.43
C LEU A 115 24.97 -11.36 6.23
N GLY A 116 25.84 -11.23 7.23
CA GLY A 116 27.01 -10.34 7.18
C GLY A 116 26.69 -8.87 7.43
N LEU A 117 25.47 -8.55 7.91
CA LEU A 117 25.03 -7.19 8.22
C LEU A 117 25.10 -6.92 9.72
N SER A 118 25.09 -5.64 10.13
CA SER A 118 25.19 -5.28 11.56
C SER A 118 23.99 -5.76 12.39
N GLY A 119 22.81 -5.80 11.78
CA GLY A 119 21.54 -6.12 12.44
C GLY A 119 20.99 -5.02 13.35
N VAL A 120 21.75 -3.97 13.59
CA VAL A 120 21.31 -2.84 14.45
C VAL A 120 20.14 -2.09 13.82
N THR A 121 20.17 -1.89 12.51
CA THR A 121 19.14 -1.18 11.77
C THR A 121 17.73 -1.72 12.02
N ALA A 122 17.59 -3.05 12.16
CA ALA A 122 16.29 -3.67 12.40
C ALA A 122 15.59 -3.22 13.69
N LEU A 123 16.35 -2.67 14.65
CA LEU A 123 15.81 -2.18 15.93
C LEU A 123 15.50 -0.68 15.92
N GLY A 124 15.59 -0.03 14.76
CA GLY A 124 15.26 1.38 14.62
C GLY A 124 13.75 1.61 14.69
N TYR A 125 13.35 2.75 15.30
CA TYR A 125 11.96 3.18 15.33
C TYR A 125 11.84 4.66 14.97
N TYR A 126 10.66 5.03 14.47
CA TYR A 126 10.24 6.40 14.23
C TYR A 126 9.32 6.87 15.37
N GLY A 127 9.30 8.16 15.61
CA GLY A 127 8.45 8.78 16.63
C GLY A 127 7.54 9.85 16.05
N GLN A 128 6.84 10.56 16.94
CA GLN A 128 5.90 11.62 16.57
C GLN A 128 6.52 12.69 15.65
N ARG A 129 7.80 13.02 15.82
CA ARG A 129 8.47 14.04 15.00
C ARG A 129 8.72 13.61 13.57
N ASP A 130 8.86 12.30 13.35
CA ASP A 130 9.19 11.73 12.05
C ASP A 130 7.93 11.45 11.22
N ILE A 131 6.86 10.97 11.88
CA ILE A 131 5.58 10.61 11.28
C ILE A 131 4.39 11.31 11.97
N PRO A 132 4.41 12.66 12.07
CA PRO A 132 3.46 13.42 12.89
C PRO A 132 2.00 13.22 12.47
N PHE A 133 1.70 13.07 11.19
CA PHE A 133 0.33 12.84 10.75
C PHE A 133 -0.23 11.52 11.29
N TYR A 134 0.55 10.44 11.25
CA TYR A 134 0.11 9.14 11.76
C TYR A 134 -0.13 9.16 13.27
N TRP A 135 0.76 9.83 14.01
CA TRP A 135 0.58 9.99 15.46
C TRP A 135 -0.61 10.88 15.81
N ASN A 136 -0.85 11.95 15.05
CA ASN A 136 -2.02 12.80 15.22
C ASN A 136 -3.32 12.03 14.91
N VAL A 137 -3.32 11.18 13.88
CA VAL A 137 -4.46 10.30 13.60
C VAL A 137 -4.69 9.34 14.75
N ALA A 138 -3.64 8.71 15.27
CA ALA A 138 -3.76 7.80 16.43
C ALA A 138 -4.36 8.49 17.66
N GLY A 139 -4.02 9.76 17.89
CA GLY A 139 -4.57 10.54 19.01
C GLY A 139 -6.02 11.01 18.84
N ASN A 140 -6.51 11.11 17.60
CA ASN A 140 -7.85 11.66 17.32
C ASN A 140 -8.85 10.62 16.80
N TYR A 141 -8.36 9.48 16.34
CA TYR A 141 -9.17 8.40 15.76
C TYR A 141 -8.76 7.06 16.40
N VAL A 142 -8.61 6.01 15.62
CA VAL A 142 -8.32 4.67 16.15
C VAL A 142 -6.96 4.17 15.71
N LEU A 143 -6.16 3.72 16.67
CA LEU A 143 -4.94 2.96 16.47
C LEU A 143 -5.15 1.53 16.99
N PHE A 144 -4.87 0.53 16.15
CA PHE A 144 -4.89 -0.88 16.52
C PHE A 144 -3.47 -1.33 16.86
N ASP A 145 -3.20 -1.70 18.09
CA ASP A 145 -1.86 -2.10 18.51
C ASP A 145 -1.64 -3.63 18.54
N ARG A 146 -2.66 -4.39 18.16
CA ARG A 146 -2.59 -5.85 17.99
C ARG A 146 -3.10 -6.30 16.62
N PHE A 147 -2.79 -5.52 15.59
CA PHE A 147 -3.09 -5.84 14.21
C PHE A 147 -1.88 -6.52 13.55
N PHE A 148 -2.11 -7.68 12.94
CA PHE A 148 -1.06 -8.53 12.40
C PHE A 148 -1.20 -8.71 10.89
N SER A 149 -0.08 -8.94 10.19
CA SER A 149 -0.16 -9.45 8.82
C SER A 149 -0.71 -10.89 8.83
N SER A 150 -1.48 -11.24 7.81
CA SER A 150 -2.25 -12.49 7.79
C SER A 150 -1.39 -13.74 7.55
N ALA A 151 -0.19 -13.56 7.01
CA ALA A 151 0.78 -14.63 6.77
C ALA A 151 2.18 -14.21 7.25
N PRO A 152 3.01 -15.17 7.65
CA PRO A 152 4.34 -14.90 8.19
C PRO A 152 5.24 -14.09 7.26
N VAL A 153 5.16 -14.33 5.95
CA VAL A 153 6.01 -13.71 4.95
C VAL A 153 5.26 -13.48 3.65
N GLY A 154 5.86 -12.65 2.80
CA GLY A 154 5.42 -12.46 1.44
C GLY A 154 4.47 -11.26 1.26
N VAL A 155 4.84 -10.38 0.34
CA VAL A 155 4.01 -9.24 -0.06
C VAL A 155 2.74 -9.75 -0.75
N ARG A 156 2.91 -10.57 -1.80
CA ARG A 156 1.78 -11.10 -2.58
C ARG A 156 0.86 -11.98 -1.74
N LEU A 157 1.43 -12.86 -0.91
CA LEU A 157 0.64 -13.75 -0.05
C LEU A 157 -0.23 -12.96 0.91
N ASN A 158 0.31 -11.93 1.56
CA ASN A 158 -0.43 -11.06 2.47
C ASN A 158 -1.50 -10.24 1.74
N ARG A 159 -1.19 -9.72 0.56
CA ARG A 159 -2.17 -8.99 -0.25
C ARG A 159 -3.23 -9.90 -0.85
N PHE A 160 -2.93 -11.16 -1.06
CA PHE A 160 -3.94 -12.15 -1.42
C PHE A 160 -4.91 -12.42 -0.26
N TRP A 161 -4.40 -12.55 0.98
CA TRP A 161 -5.23 -12.62 2.18
C TRP A 161 -6.15 -11.40 2.31
N TRP A 162 -5.65 -10.22 2.00
CA TRP A 162 -6.40 -8.96 2.06
C TRP A 162 -7.63 -8.93 1.15
N VAL A 163 -7.62 -9.67 0.04
CA VAL A 163 -8.74 -9.69 -0.92
C VAL A 163 -9.53 -11.00 -0.94
N ALA A 164 -8.94 -12.11 -0.49
CA ALA A 164 -9.52 -13.45 -0.61
C ALA A 164 -9.79 -14.15 0.74
N GLY A 165 -9.33 -13.60 1.88
CA GLY A 165 -9.51 -14.18 3.20
C GLY A 165 -8.87 -15.57 3.38
N ARG A 166 -7.92 -15.94 2.52
CA ARG A 166 -7.25 -17.24 2.51
C ARG A 166 -5.86 -17.16 1.86
N PRO A 167 -4.97 -18.17 2.03
CA PRO A 167 -3.69 -18.18 1.35
C PRO A 167 -3.87 -18.36 -0.17
N THR A 168 -2.83 -18.01 -0.94
CA THR A 168 -2.76 -18.35 -2.35
C THR A 168 -2.87 -19.86 -2.56
N PRO A 169 -3.37 -20.35 -3.70
CA PRO A 169 -3.47 -21.78 -3.98
C PRO A 169 -2.15 -22.53 -3.87
N SER A 170 -1.02 -21.87 -4.15
CA SER A 170 0.32 -22.43 -4.00
C SER A 170 0.88 -22.37 -2.56
N GLY A 171 0.20 -21.67 -1.65
CA GLY A 171 0.70 -21.40 -0.30
C GLY A 171 1.89 -20.44 -0.23
N GLY A 172 2.24 -19.75 -1.32
CA GLY A 172 3.42 -18.88 -1.40
C GLY A 172 3.29 -17.76 -2.44
N GLU A 173 4.43 -17.18 -2.80
CA GLU A 173 4.55 -16.00 -3.67
C GLU A 173 4.40 -16.30 -5.16
N ARG A 174 4.38 -17.58 -5.55
CA ARG A 174 4.34 -17.98 -6.96
C ARG A 174 2.92 -17.82 -7.52
N ILE A 175 2.81 -17.13 -8.65
CA ILE A 175 1.58 -17.09 -9.45
C ILE A 175 1.59 -18.28 -10.42
N PRO A 176 0.52 -19.08 -10.49
CA PRO A 176 0.36 -20.09 -11.53
C PRO A 176 0.36 -19.47 -12.95
N ALA A 177 0.75 -20.24 -13.97
CA ALA A 177 0.80 -19.74 -15.36
C ALA A 177 -0.55 -19.18 -15.86
N GLY A 178 -1.68 -19.73 -15.38
CA GLY A 178 -3.03 -19.25 -15.66
C GLY A 178 -3.58 -18.20 -14.67
N GLY A 179 -2.74 -17.65 -13.81
CA GLY A 179 -3.18 -16.81 -12.68
C GLY A 179 -3.83 -17.63 -11.57
N TYR A 180 -4.52 -16.97 -10.65
CA TYR A 180 -5.15 -17.62 -9.49
C TYR A 180 -6.53 -18.24 -9.77
N GLY A 181 -6.93 -18.34 -11.03
CA GLY A 181 -8.15 -19.03 -11.46
C GLY A 181 -9.42 -18.43 -10.87
N GLN A 182 -10.29 -19.30 -10.32
CA GLN A 182 -11.62 -18.92 -9.81
C GLN A 182 -11.65 -18.78 -8.28
N VAL A 183 -10.52 -18.56 -7.60
CA VAL A 183 -10.54 -18.31 -6.15
C VAL A 183 -11.38 -17.08 -5.87
N PRO A 184 -12.45 -17.17 -5.05
CA PRO A 184 -13.31 -16.04 -4.76
C PRO A 184 -12.55 -14.94 -4.02
N THR A 185 -12.86 -13.69 -4.37
CA THR A 185 -12.38 -12.49 -3.69
C THR A 185 -13.56 -11.68 -3.15
N ILE A 186 -13.30 -10.71 -2.31
CA ILE A 186 -14.33 -9.78 -1.84
C ILE A 186 -15.01 -9.05 -3.00
N PHE A 187 -14.28 -8.78 -4.08
CA PHE A 187 -14.80 -8.10 -5.27
C PHE A 187 -15.82 -8.95 -6.02
N ASP A 188 -15.65 -10.27 -6.05
CA ASP A 188 -16.67 -11.17 -6.60
C ASP A 188 -17.96 -11.12 -5.76
N ARG A 189 -17.85 -11.04 -4.41
CA ARG A 189 -19.00 -10.90 -3.52
C ARG A 189 -19.71 -9.57 -3.71
N LEU A 190 -18.95 -8.47 -3.79
CA LEU A 190 -19.48 -7.13 -4.01
C LEU A 190 -20.21 -7.05 -5.36
N THR A 191 -19.60 -7.55 -6.43
CA THR A 191 -20.22 -7.60 -7.76
C THR A 191 -21.53 -8.38 -7.76
N ALA A 192 -21.55 -9.57 -7.15
CA ALA A 192 -22.75 -10.39 -7.06
C ALA A 192 -23.89 -9.74 -6.27
N ALA A 193 -23.56 -8.87 -5.30
CA ALA A 193 -24.52 -8.13 -4.48
C ALA A 193 -24.89 -6.75 -5.07
N GLY A 194 -24.36 -6.36 -6.23
CA GLY A 194 -24.58 -5.04 -6.81
C GLY A 194 -23.95 -3.89 -6.01
N VAL A 195 -22.96 -4.19 -5.15
CA VAL A 195 -22.22 -3.19 -4.38
C VAL A 195 -21.08 -2.65 -5.23
N SER A 196 -21.04 -1.34 -5.46
CA SER A 196 -20.00 -0.71 -6.27
C SER A 196 -18.63 -0.81 -5.60
N TRP A 197 -17.61 -1.10 -6.39
CA TRP A 197 -16.25 -1.19 -5.89
C TRP A 197 -15.21 -0.71 -6.91
N LYS A 198 -14.03 -0.30 -6.43
CA LYS A 198 -12.84 -0.01 -7.24
C LYS A 198 -11.57 -0.38 -6.50
N MET A 199 -10.52 -0.66 -7.27
CA MET A 199 -9.15 -0.74 -6.79
C MET A 199 -8.34 0.40 -7.40
N TYR A 200 -7.92 1.35 -6.56
CA TYR A 200 -7.10 2.48 -6.94
C TYR A 200 -5.61 2.12 -6.75
N VAL A 201 -4.83 2.24 -7.80
CA VAL A 201 -3.42 1.87 -7.82
C VAL A 201 -2.58 3.08 -8.19
N GLN A 202 -1.63 3.44 -7.35
CA GLN A 202 -0.72 4.53 -7.68
C GLN A 202 0.17 4.15 -8.86
N ASN A 203 0.24 5.03 -9.88
CA ASN A 203 0.98 4.80 -11.11
C ASN A 203 0.54 3.51 -11.84
N TYR A 204 -0.76 3.29 -11.95
CA TYR A 204 -1.31 2.10 -12.59
C TYR A 204 -0.97 2.01 -14.07
N ASP A 205 -0.41 0.88 -14.48
CA ASP A 205 -0.22 0.50 -15.88
C ASP A 205 -1.07 -0.75 -16.21
N PRO A 206 -2.13 -0.63 -17.03
CA PRO A 206 -3.01 -1.76 -17.37
C PRO A 206 -2.29 -2.86 -18.17
N HIS A 207 -1.14 -2.59 -18.76
CA HIS A 207 -0.34 -3.58 -19.50
C HIS A 207 0.52 -4.44 -18.58
N VAL A 208 0.67 -4.06 -17.29
CA VAL A 208 1.46 -4.79 -16.31
C VAL A 208 0.58 -5.75 -15.52
N THR A 209 0.61 -7.03 -15.88
CA THR A 209 -0.16 -8.12 -15.25
C THR A 209 0.76 -9.30 -14.93
N TYR A 210 0.23 -10.34 -14.30
CA TYR A 210 0.98 -11.58 -14.05
C TYR A 210 1.57 -12.20 -15.33
N ARG A 211 1.00 -11.93 -16.52
CA ARG A 211 1.50 -12.44 -17.81
C ARG A 211 2.72 -11.70 -18.32
N THR A 212 2.86 -10.44 -17.96
CA THR A 212 3.96 -9.56 -18.40
C THR A 212 5.06 -9.43 -17.36
N ALA A 213 4.83 -9.91 -16.13
CA ALA A 213 5.84 -9.95 -15.08
C ALA A 213 6.97 -10.91 -15.46
N ARG A 214 8.20 -10.37 -15.60
CA ARG A 214 9.39 -11.19 -15.85
C ARG A 214 10.02 -11.63 -14.54
N PRO A 215 10.54 -12.86 -14.42
CA PRO A 215 11.35 -13.28 -13.28
C PRO A 215 12.52 -12.30 -13.09
N GLY A 216 12.71 -11.80 -11.87
CA GLY A 216 13.76 -10.83 -11.55
C GLY A 216 13.44 -9.38 -11.87
N ASN A 217 12.38 -9.08 -12.60
CA ASN A 217 11.86 -7.72 -12.72
C ASN A 217 10.79 -7.54 -11.63
N ALA A 218 11.20 -6.97 -10.49
CA ALA A 218 10.31 -6.66 -9.38
C ALA A 218 9.37 -5.49 -9.76
N ASN A 219 8.49 -5.71 -10.74
CA ASN A 219 7.42 -4.76 -10.97
C ASN A 219 6.54 -4.74 -9.74
N SER A 220 6.63 -3.65 -8.99
CA SER A 220 5.91 -3.46 -7.73
C SER A 220 4.39 -3.60 -7.89
N GLN A 221 3.85 -3.31 -9.07
CA GLN A 221 2.42 -3.46 -9.34
C GLN A 221 1.97 -4.91 -9.22
N VAL A 222 2.64 -5.86 -9.89
CA VAL A 222 2.24 -7.29 -9.89
C VAL A 222 2.35 -7.92 -8.50
N SER A 223 3.29 -7.47 -7.67
CA SER A 223 3.38 -7.98 -6.29
C SER A 223 2.37 -7.33 -5.33
N ARG A 224 1.88 -6.12 -5.66
CA ARG A 224 1.05 -5.30 -4.75
C ARG A 224 -0.41 -5.17 -5.15
N VAL A 225 -0.78 -5.54 -6.37
CA VAL A 225 -2.14 -5.45 -6.90
C VAL A 225 -2.68 -6.85 -7.15
N PRO A 226 -3.35 -7.49 -6.17
CA PRO A 226 -3.78 -8.89 -6.30
C PRO A 226 -4.65 -9.16 -7.53
N LEU A 227 -5.47 -8.19 -7.95
CA LEU A 227 -6.44 -8.39 -9.04
C LEU A 227 -5.77 -8.61 -10.41
N VAL A 228 -4.57 -8.04 -10.63
CA VAL A 228 -3.85 -8.28 -11.90
C VAL A 228 -3.23 -9.69 -11.98
N ASP A 229 -3.37 -10.48 -10.94
CA ASP A 229 -2.95 -11.89 -10.88
C ASP A 229 -4.08 -12.88 -11.21
N PHE A 230 -5.27 -12.39 -11.55
CA PHE A 230 -6.42 -13.20 -11.96
C PHE A 230 -6.81 -12.92 -13.41
N ALA A 231 -6.87 -13.96 -14.21
CA ALA A 231 -7.27 -13.87 -15.63
C ALA A 231 -8.63 -13.15 -15.79
N ARG A 232 -9.62 -13.49 -14.94
CA ARG A 232 -10.96 -12.89 -15.04
C ARG A 232 -11.00 -11.37 -14.83
N PHE A 233 -10.09 -10.80 -14.03
CA PHE A 233 -10.03 -9.36 -13.84
C PHE A 233 -9.27 -8.64 -14.95
N VAL A 234 -8.29 -9.31 -15.60
CA VAL A 234 -7.50 -8.67 -16.66
C VAL A 234 -8.05 -8.91 -18.05
N ASP A 235 -8.81 -10.00 -18.27
CA ASP A 235 -9.36 -10.38 -19.57
C ASP A 235 -10.80 -9.90 -19.80
N ASN A 236 -11.52 -9.54 -18.73
CA ASN A 236 -12.86 -8.97 -18.83
C ASN A 236 -12.77 -7.45 -18.77
N PRO A 237 -13.09 -6.70 -19.85
CA PRO A 237 -13.01 -5.23 -19.87
C PRO A 237 -13.86 -4.53 -18.81
N GLU A 238 -15.02 -5.10 -18.44
CA GLU A 238 -15.87 -4.56 -17.39
C GLU A 238 -15.16 -4.65 -16.03
N LEU A 239 -14.68 -5.83 -15.64
CA LEU A 239 -13.96 -6.03 -14.39
C LEU A 239 -12.62 -5.28 -14.36
N ALA A 240 -11.91 -5.21 -15.48
CA ALA A 240 -10.68 -4.44 -15.61
C ALA A 240 -10.90 -2.94 -15.37
N SER A 241 -12.06 -2.40 -15.78
CA SER A 241 -12.41 -0.98 -15.60
C SER A 241 -12.54 -0.56 -14.12
N HIS A 242 -12.69 -1.51 -13.21
CA HIS A 242 -12.68 -1.26 -11.77
C HIS A 242 -11.28 -1.05 -11.20
N ILE A 243 -10.22 -1.38 -11.95
CA ILE A 243 -8.84 -1.12 -11.54
C ILE A 243 -8.39 0.16 -12.23
N SER A 244 -8.02 1.17 -11.49
CA SER A 244 -7.70 2.49 -12.06
C SER A 244 -6.56 3.17 -11.30
N ASP A 245 -5.94 4.17 -11.96
CA ASP A 245 -4.92 4.99 -11.30
C ASP A 245 -5.49 5.73 -10.09
N ALA A 246 -4.68 5.89 -9.04
CA ALA A 246 -5.09 6.52 -7.78
C ALA A 246 -5.53 7.98 -7.95
N SER A 247 -5.12 8.68 -9.02
CA SER A 247 -5.62 10.01 -9.34
C SER A 247 -7.14 10.04 -9.61
N THR A 248 -7.69 8.89 -10.06
CA THR A 248 -9.13 8.72 -10.28
C THR A 248 -9.92 8.84 -8.98
N TYR A 249 -9.36 8.44 -7.83
CA TYR A 249 -10.00 8.60 -6.53
C TYR A 249 -10.41 10.05 -6.25
N TYR A 250 -9.52 11.00 -6.49
CA TYR A 250 -9.80 12.42 -6.29
C TYR A 250 -10.87 12.94 -7.27
N SER A 251 -10.90 12.39 -8.47
CA SER A 251 -11.94 12.70 -9.45
C SER A 251 -13.30 12.13 -9.05
N ASP A 252 -13.33 10.92 -8.53
CA ASP A 252 -14.55 10.26 -8.05
C ASP A 252 -15.15 10.99 -6.85
N LEU A 253 -14.31 11.46 -5.91
CA LEU A 253 -14.75 12.32 -4.81
C LEU A 253 -15.43 13.60 -5.30
N ARG A 254 -14.81 14.30 -6.27
CA ARG A 254 -15.36 15.55 -6.80
C ARG A 254 -16.63 15.37 -7.62
N ARG A 255 -16.74 14.26 -8.36
CA ARG A 255 -17.89 13.97 -9.24
C ARG A 255 -19.05 13.28 -8.55
N GLY A 256 -18.91 12.92 -7.29
CA GLY A 256 -19.95 12.17 -6.59
C GLY A 256 -20.04 10.69 -7.03
N THR A 257 -18.95 10.09 -7.48
CA THR A 257 -18.88 8.71 -8.00
C THR A 257 -17.96 7.80 -7.20
N LEU A 258 -17.67 8.15 -5.93
CA LEU A 258 -16.91 7.27 -5.04
C LEU A 258 -17.67 5.94 -4.85
N PRO A 259 -17.04 4.78 -5.09
CA PRO A 259 -17.69 3.49 -4.88
C PRO A 259 -17.95 3.21 -3.40
N ALA A 260 -18.85 2.28 -3.13
CA ALA A 260 -19.14 1.83 -1.76
C ALA A 260 -17.92 1.18 -1.09
N VAL A 261 -17.16 0.40 -1.83
CA VAL A 261 -15.92 -0.22 -1.33
C VAL A 261 -14.76 0.12 -2.25
N ALA A 262 -13.75 0.76 -1.71
CA ALA A 262 -12.52 1.11 -2.41
C ALA A 262 -11.32 0.45 -1.74
N PHE A 263 -10.53 -0.26 -2.52
CA PHE A 263 -9.20 -0.72 -2.11
C PHE A 263 -8.15 0.17 -2.77
N MET A 264 -7.09 0.50 -2.05
CA MET A 264 -6.04 1.37 -2.56
C MET A 264 -4.66 0.80 -2.25
N THR A 265 -3.73 0.95 -3.19
CA THR A 265 -2.35 0.53 -2.98
C THR A 265 -1.37 1.57 -3.50
N ALA A 266 -0.33 1.82 -2.71
CA ALA A 266 0.84 2.57 -3.15
C ALA A 266 1.77 1.64 -3.90
N ALA A 267 1.83 1.77 -5.23
CA ALA A 267 2.72 0.97 -6.08
C ALA A 267 4.00 1.72 -6.49
N GLY A 268 4.06 3.02 -6.24
CA GLY A 268 5.21 3.87 -6.53
C GLY A 268 5.83 4.50 -5.29
N ALA A 269 5.04 5.20 -4.48
CA ALA A 269 5.47 5.79 -3.21
C ALA A 269 5.13 4.87 -2.02
N SER A 270 5.56 3.63 -2.09
CA SER A 270 5.52 2.71 -0.96
C SER A 270 6.50 3.18 0.11
N GLU A 271 6.14 3.03 1.36
CA GLU A 271 7.02 3.32 2.49
C GLU A 271 8.15 2.31 2.65
N ASN A 272 8.01 1.13 2.05
CA ASN A 272 9.08 0.14 2.05
C ASN A 272 10.34 0.70 1.37
N PRO A 273 11.49 0.64 1.98
CA PRO A 273 12.74 1.07 1.37
C PRO A 273 12.97 0.44 -0.03
N PRO A 274 13.50 1.21 -0.99
CA PRO A 274 14.05 2.58 -0.88
C PRO A 274 12.99 3.70 -0.82
N GLY A 275 11.73 3.40 -0.55
CA GLY A 275 10.68 4.37 -0.28
C GLY A 275 10.91 5.12 1.04
N SER A 276 10.19 6.22 1.22
CA SER A 276 10.34 7.11 2.36
C SER A 276 9.06 7.11 3.19
N PRO A 277 9.15 6.93 4.52
CA PRO A 277 8.01 7.09 5.42
C PRO A 277 7.32 8.45 5.27
N GLN A 278 8.09 9.51 4.98
CA GLN A 278 7.53 10.85 4.76
C GLN A 278 6.70 10.92 3.47
N ALA A 279 7.18 10.32 2.37
CA ALA A 279 6.44 10.30 1.11
C ALA A 279 5.16 9.44 1.22
N GLY A 280 5.23 8.30 1.89
CA GLY A 280 4.08 7.46 2.14
C GLY A 280 3.07 8.13 3.07
N GLN A 281 3.52 8.74 4.15
CA GLN A 281 2.69 9.53 5.06
C GLN A 281 1.98 10.68 4.33
N GLN A 282 2.69 11.38 3.44
CA GLN A 282 2.10 12.44 2.63
C GLN A 282 1.01 11.91 1.70
N PHE A 283 1.22 10.77 1.07
CA PHE A 283 0.22 10.12 0.23
C PHE A 283 -1.04 9.75 1.03
N VAL A 284 -0.88 9.13 2.21
CA VAL A 284 -1.99 8.79 3.10
C VAL A 284 -2.71 10.06 3.57
N GLN A 285 -1.98 11.08 4.01
CA GLN A 285 -2.54 12.35 4.44
C GLN A 285 -3.38 13.01 3.34
N GLN A 286 -2.88 13.11 2.12
CA GLN A 286 -3.61 13.69 0.99
C GLN A 286 -4.89 12.91 0.71
N THR A 287 -4.84 11.59 0.76
CA THR A 287 -6.00 10.72 0.49
C THR A 287 -7.07 10.84 1.58
N VAL A 288 -6.66 10.80 2.84
CA VAL A 288 -7.56 10.99 4.00
C VAL A 288 -8.18 12.38 3.98
N THR A 289 -7.36 13.42 3.80
CA THR A 289 -7.83 14.82 3.77
C THR A 289 -8.84 15.04 2.63
N ALA A 290 -8.61 14.48 1.45
CA ALA A 290 -9.54 14.58 0.34
C ALA A 290 -10.90 13.97 0.67
N LEU A 291 -10.93 12.83 1.38
CA LEU A 291 -12.18 12.23 1.85
C LEU A 291 -12.86 13.11 2.90
N GLN A 292 -12.11 13.61 3.87
CA GLN A 292 -12.62 14.48 4.94
C GLN A 292 -13.25 15.77 4.40
N MET A 293 -12.69 16.32 3.32
CA MET A 293 -13.20 17.53 2.65
C MET A 293 -14.35 17.26 1.68
N SER A 294 -14.71 16.02 1.45
CA SER A 294 -15.78 15.65 0.50
C SER A 294 -17.14 15.51 1.18
N SER A 295 -18.20 15.52 0.38
CA SER A 295 -19.57 15.21 0.85
C SER A 295 -19.75 13.78 1.36
N TYR A 296 -18.77 12.92 1.12
CA TYR A 296 -18.78 11.52 1.56
C TYR A 296 -18.37 11.32 3.02
N TRP A 297 -17.69 12.30 3.61
CA TRP A 297 -17.17 12.20 4.97
C TRP A 297 -18.17 11.67 6.00
N PRO A 298 -19.42 12.20 6.09
CA PRO A 298 -20.37 11.79 7.12
C PRO A 298 -20.79 10.32 7.09
N SER A 299 -20.47 9.60 6.01
CA SER A 299 -20.85 8.19 5.85
C SER A 299 -19.68 7.31 5.40
N SER A 300 -18.46 7.76 5.66
CA SER A 300 -17.26 7.05 5.20
C SER A 300 -16.38 6.59 6.34
N ALA A 301 -15.63 5.52 6.07
CA ALA A 301 -14.48 5.08 6.84
C ALA A 301 -13.26 4.96 5.94
N PHE A 302 -12.10 5.36 6.44
CA PHE A 302 -10.80 5.17 5.81
C PHE A 302 -9.89 4.40 6.76
N MET A 303 -9.33 3.30 6.28
CA MET A 303 -8.38 2.50 7.04
C MET A 303 -7.12 2.29 6.23
N TRP A 304 -5.94 2.33 6.88
CA TRP A 304 -4.72 1.85 6.23
C TRP A 304 -3.93 0.93 7.14
N THR A 305 -3.19 0.04 6.50
CA THR A 305 -2.31 -0.93 7.15
C THR A 305 -1.15 -1.30 6.21
N TYR A 306 -0.32 -2.24 6.62
CA TYR A 306 0.89 -2.65 5.90
C TYR A 306 0.84 -4.15 5.61
N ASP A 307 1.34 -4.55 4.45
CA ASP A 307 1.29 -5.95 4.04
C ASP A 307 2.23 -6.88 4.82
N ASN A 308 3.33 -6.33 5.38
CA ASN A 308 4.27 -7.06 6.21
C ASN A 308 5.15 -6.12 7.06
N TRP A 309 5.97 -6.68 7.92
CA TRP A 309 6.82 -5.95 8.89
C TRP A 309 8.09 -5.32 8.28
N GLY A 310 8.46 -5.63 7.03
CA GLY A 310 9.63 -5.06 6.37
C GLY A 310 10.99 -5.38 7.00
N GLY A 311 11.09 -6.42 7.82
CA GLY A 311 12.32 -6.76 8.52
C GLY A 311 12.52 -6.08 9.88
N TRP A 312 11.67 -5.11 10.23
CA TRP A 312 11.75 -4.32 11.45
C TRP A 312 11.35 -5.09 12.71
N TYR A 313 11.93 -4.70 13.83
CA TYR A 313 11.64 -5.28 15.14
C TYR A 313 10.17 -5.11 15.53
N ASP A 314 9.62 -6.17 16.07
CA ASP A 314 8.39 -6.19 16.84
C ASP A 314 8.54 -7.15 18.02
N HIS A 315 8.15 -6.74 19.21
CA HIS A 315 8.34 -7.55 20.40
C HIS A 315 7.22 -8.55 20.64
N VAL A 316 6.04 -8.36 19.99
CA VAL A 316 4.87 -9.20 20.26
C VAL A 316 4.87 -10.44 19.39
N LYS A 317 4.77 -11.58 20.04
CA LYS A 317 4.64 -12.88 19.38
C LYS A 317 3.32 -12.96 18.61
N PRO A 318 3.36 -13.21 17.28
CA PRO A 318 2.14 -13.36 16.49
C PRO A 318 1.39 -14.65 16.82
N PRO A 319 0.06 -14.68 16.60
CA PRO A 319 -0.72 -15.92 16.59
C PRO A 319 -0.14 -16.93 15.59
N LYS A 320 -0.38 -18.22 15.82
CA LYS A 320 0.15 -19.28 14.95
C LYS A 320 -0.31 -19.11 13.50
N GLY A 321 0.66 -19.06 12.58
CA GLY A 321 0.41 -18.93 11.14
C GLY A 321 0.20 -17.49 10.66
N TRP A 322 0.27 -16.49 11.55
CA TRP A 322 0.23 -15.08 11.22
C TRP A 322 1.66 -14.51 11.10
N GLY A 323 1.78 -13.35 10.47
CA GLY A 323 3.04 -12.60 10.48
C GLY A 323 3.14 -11.67 11.69
N PHE A 324 4.18 -10.87 11.74
CA PHE A 324 4.38 -9.89 12.81
C PHE A 324 3.34 -8.77 12.75
N ARG A 325 3.22 -8.02 13.84
CA ARG A 325 2.32 -6.86 13.88
C ARG A 325 2.72 -5.82 12.83
N VAL A 326 1.70 -5.21 12.29
CA VAL A 326 1.83 -4.09 11.35
C VAL A 326 0.99 -2.91 11.86
N PRO A 327 1.34 -1.67 11.55
CA PRO A 327 0.50 -0.53 11.90
C PRO A 327 -0.87 -0.63 11.23
N ALA A 328 -1.93 -0.27 11.95
CA ALA A 328 -3.28 -0.17 11.41
C ALA A 328 -4.01 0.99 12.09
N LEU A 329 -4.57 1.89 11.26
CA LEU A 329 -5.28 3.07 11.74
C LEU A 329 -6.61 3.23 10.98
N LEU A 330 -7.62 3.71 11.68
CA LEU A 330 -8.95 3.93 11.11
C LEU A 330 -9.43 5.34 11.39
N VAL A 331 -9.90 6.02 10.36
CA VAL A 331 -10.45 7.38 10.37
C VAL A 331 -11.88 7.34 9.85
N SER A 332 -12.82 7.89 10.60
CA SER A 332 -14.23 7.98 10.23
C SER A 332 -14.92 9.06 11.06
N ALA A 333 -16.00 9.62 10.52
CA ALA A 333 -16.89 10.47 11.29
C ALA A 333 -17.53 9.74 12.49
N TYR A 334 -17.54 8.42 12.49
CA TYR A 334 -18.05 7.56 13.56
C TYR A 334 -16.95 6.82 14.31
N ALA A 335 -15.68 7.01 13.96
CA ALA A 335 -14.59 6.37 14.71
C ALA A 335 -14.55 6.89 16.16
N ARG A 336 -14.28 6.01 17.13
CA ARG A 336 -14.07 6.41 18.52
C ARG A 336 -12.85 7.33 18.59
N HIS A 337 -12.97 8.39 19.39
CA HIS A 337 -11.89 9.39 19.54
C HIS A 337 -10.75 8.83 20.39
N GLY A 338 -9.54 8.86 19.86
CA GLY A 338 -8.32 8.45 20.57
C GLY A 338 -8.35 7.02 21.09
N LEU A 339 -9.11 6.14 20.42
CA LEU A 339 -9.17 4.74 20.84
C LEU A 339 -7.89 4.00 20.47
N LEU A 340 -7.28 3.42 21.49
CA LEU A 340 -6.26 2.39 21.34
C LEU A 340 -6.94 1.03 21.46
N ASP A 341 -7.08 0.33 20.33
CA ASP A 341 -7.79 -0.96 20.26
C ASP A 341 -6.78 -2.11 20.37
N HIS A 342 -6.87 -2.86 21.46
CA HIS A 342 -6.02 -4.01 21.78
C HIS A 342 -6.56 -5.35 21.26
N THR A 343 -7.58 -5.33 20.41
CA THR A 343 -8.16 -6.55 19.87
C THR A 343 -7.19 -7.21 18.88
N THR A 344 -6.87 -8.47 19.12
CA THR A 344 -6.01 -9.26 18.22
C THR A 344 -6.74 -9.56 16.91
N MET A 345 -6.27 -9.02 15.80
CA MET A 345 -6.89 -9.17 14.48
C MET A 345 -5.86 -9.10 13.36
N ASP A 346 -6.31 -9.45 12.15
CA ASP A 346 -5.52 -9.37 10.92
C ASP A 346 -6.37 -8.81 9.77
N PHE A 347 -5.90 -8.91 8.52
CA PHE A 347 -6.62 -8.37 7.35
C PHE A 347 -8.04 -8.91 7.20
N THR A 348 -8.34 -10.11 7.75
CA THR A 348 -9.69 -10.69 7.69
C THR A 348 -10.70 -9.89 8.53
N ALA A 349 -10.26 -9.07 9.48
CA ALA A 349 -11.16 -8.15 10.20
C ALA A 349 -11.75 -7.07 9.28
N ILE A 350 -11.00 -6.65 8.27
CA ILE A 350 -11.46 -5.70 7.25
C ILE A 350 -12.53 -6.37 6.37
N LEU A 351 -12.25 -7.60 5.92
CA LEU A 351 -13.20 -8.38 5.12
C LEU A 351 -14.50 -8.62 5.90
N LYS A 352 -14.37 -9.05 7.15
CA LYS A 352 -15.51 -9.25 8.06
C LYS A 352 -16.38 -8.01 8.18
N PHE A 353 -15.77 -6.82 8.36
CA PHE A 353 -16.53 -5.58 8.42
C PHE A 353 -17.28 -5.29 7.12
N ILE A 354 -16.63 -5.47 5.96
CA ILE A 354 -17.26 -5.28 4.65
C ILE A 354 -18.41 -6.29 4.47
N GLU A 355 -18.17 -7.56 4.75
CA GLU A 355 -19.16 -8.63 4.61
C GLU A 355 -20.39 -8.36 5.46
N GLU A 356 -20.21 -8.02 6.73
CA GLU A 356 -21.34 -7.72 7.62
C GLU A 356 -22.08 -6.45 7.23
N ASN A 357 -21.35 -5.41 6.81
CA ASN A 357 -21.95 -4.11 6.48
C ASN A 357 -22.84 -4.17 5.24
N TRP A 358 -22.48 -4.99 4.25
CA TRP A 358 -23.27 -5.19 3.03
C TRP A 358 -23.96 -6.53 2.93
N HIS A 359 -24.10 -7.26 4.05
CA HIS A 359 -24.79 -8.56 4.13
C HIS A 359 -24.25 -9.60 3.15
N LEU A 360 -22.94 -9.65 2.97
CA LEU A 360 -22.26 -10.61 2.10
C LEU A 360 -21.90 -11.89 2.86
N ALA A 361 -21.87 -13.00 2.13
CA ALA A 361 -21.36 -14.25 2.69
C ALA A 361 -19.84 -14.20 2.87
N ALA A 362 -19.34 -14.73 3.97
CA ALA A 362 -17.91 -14.82 4.25
C ALA A 362 -17.13 -15.57 3.17
N LEU A 363 -15.90 -15.16 2.94
CA LEU A 363 -14.99 -15.78 1.95
C LEU A 363 -14.34 -17.05 2.50
N SER A 364 -14.14 -17.13 3.82
CA SER A 364 -13.46 -18.23 4.49
C SER A 364 -13.92 -18.39 5.95
N SER A 365 -13.51 -19.47 6.59
CA SER A 365 -13.76 -19.64 8.03
C SER A 365 -12.98 -18.64 8.88
N ARG A 366 -11.82 -18.15 8.41
CA ARG A 366 -10.99 -17.21 9.18
C ARG A 366 -11.61 -15.81 9.22
N ASP A 367 -12.13 -15.30 8.12
CA ASP A 367 -12.84 -14.02 8.12
C ASP A 367 -14.20 -14.12 8.84
N ALA A 368 -14.93 -15.23 8.66
CA ALA A 368 -16.16 -15.49 9.42
C ALA A 368 -15.96 -15.42 10.94
N GLN A 369 -14.80 -15.88 11.44
CA GLN A 369 -14.46 -15.92 12.87
C GLN A 369 -13.69 -14.67 13.35
N SER A 370 -13.32 -13.77 12.45
CA SER A 370 -12.62 -12.53 12.79
C SER A 370 -13.50 -11.65 13.69
N PRO A 371 -12.92 -10.88 14.64
CA PRO A 371 -13.67 -9.93 15.46
C PRO A 371 -14.31 -8.79 14.65
N GLY A 372 -13.82 -8.52 13.43
CA GLY A 372 -14.25 -7.36 12.65
C GLY A 372 -13.74 -6.04 13.21
N LEU A 373 -14.29 -4.92 12.73
CA LEU A 373 -13.87 -3.57 13.11
C LEU A 373 -14.94 -2.82 13.92
N ALA A 374 -16.01 -3.49 14.35
CA ALA A 374 -17.16 -2.82 14.98
C ALA A 374 -16.80 -2.08 16.28
N SER A 375 -15.83 -2.59 17.05
CA SER A 375 -15.33 -1.96 18.29
C SER A 375 -14.74 -0.57 18.05
N ALA A 376 -14.23 -0.30 16.84
CA ALA A 376 -13.61 0.96 16.48
C ALA A 376 -14.60 2.11 16.26
N PHE A 377 -15.90 1.80 16.17
CA PHE A 377 -16.93 2.78 15.86
C PHE A 377 -17.86 3.07 17.04
N ASP A 378 -18.44 4.26 17.04
CA ASP A 378 -19.58 4.64 17.86
C ASP A 378 -20.67 5.24 16.95
N PHE A 379 -21.73 4.48 16.76
CA PHE A 379 -22.86 4.87 15.91
C PHE A 379 -24.03 5.46 16.73
N SER A 380 -23.86 5.70 18.02
CA SER A 380 -24.93 6.22 18.90
C SER A 380 -25.23 7.71 18.70
N GLY A 381 -24.28 8.45 18.14
CA GLY A 381 -24.38 9.87 17.87
C GLY A 381 -24.37 10.25 16.39
N PRO A 382 -24.50 11.54 16.07
CA PRO A 382 -24.33 12.04 14.72
C PRO A 382 -22.88 11.90 14.23
N PRO A 383 -22.64 11.94 12.90
CA PRO A 383 -21.27 11.93 12.37
C PRO A 383 -20.49 13.15 12.85
N ARG A 384 -19.28 12.95 13.32
CA ARG A 384 -18.38 14.04 13.71
C ARG A 384 -17.95 14.87 12.49
N PRO A 385 -17.83 16.20 12.62
CA PRO A 385 -17.25 17.01 11.55
C PRO A 385 -15.82 16.54 11.24
N ALA A 386 -15.36 16.86 10.04
CA ALA A 386 -13.99 16.55 9.64
C ALA A 386 -12.99 17.38 10.48
N GLU A 387 -11.98 16.72 10.98
CA GLU A 387 -10.84 17.35 11.64
C GLU A 387 -9.60 17.17 10.79
N LEU A 388 -9.13 18.27 10.19
CA LEU A 388 -7.95 18.26 9.35
C LEU A 388 -6.69 18.27 10.23
N LEU A 389 -6.07 17.12 10.34
CA LEU A 389 -4.91 16.94 11.21
C LEU A 389 -3.64 17.45 10.53
N ALA A 390 -2.80 18.10 11.33
CA ALA A 390 -1.49 18.55 10.89
C ALA A 390 -0.61 17.35 10.50
N GLY A 391 0.02 17.46 9.35
CA GLY A 391 1.05 16.55 8.87
C GLY A 391 2.40 17.25 8.81
N VAL A 392 3.35 16.62 8.14
CA VAL A 392 4.59 17.30 7.76
C VAL A 392 4.22 18.45 6.83
N PRO A 393 4.66 19.69 7.07
CA PRO A 393 4.59 20.73 6.05
C PRO A 393 5.20 20.18 4.78
N ALA A 394 4.57 20.42 3.63
CA ALA A 394 5.17 20.04 2.35
C ALA A 394 6.62 20.51 2.37
N ALA A 395 7.56 19.59 2.18
CA ALA A 395 8.96 19.92 2.26
C ALA A 395 9.22 21.03 1.23
N THR A 396 9.46 22.24 1.71
CA THR A 396 9.70 23.40 0.86
C THR A 396 11.02 23.31 0.14
N THR A 397 11.83 22.32 0.50
CA THR A 397 13.06 21.94 -0.21
C THR A 397 13.41 20.50 0.20
N PRO A 398 13.74 19.60 -0.73
CA PRO A 398 14.33 18.34 -0.32
C PRO A 398 15.58 18.64 0.51
N PRO A 399 15.76 18.01 1.69
CA PRO A 399 16.97 18.20 2.46
C PRO A 399 18.12 17.81 1.55
N ASN A 400 18.93 18.76 1.15
CA ASN A 400 20.19 18.63 0.41
C ASN A 400 20.51 17.23 -0.11
N ALA A 401 19.63 16.65 -0.92
CA ALA A 401 20.08 15.70 -1.90
C ALA A 401 21.17 16.48 -2.62
N LYS A 402 22.40 15.97 -2.61
CA LYS A 402 23.53 16.56 -3.31
C LYS A 402 23.21 16.51 -4.80
N THR A 403 22.14 17.21 -5.19
CA THR A 403 21.60 17.30 -6.56
C THR A 403 22.72 17.74 -7.49
N GLY A 404 23.61 18.61 -7.01
CA GLY A 404 24.82 18.96 -7.70
C GLY A 404 25.79 17.78 -7.92
N VAL A 405 25.88 16.84 -6.99
CA VAL A 405 26.72 15.63 -7.15
C VAL A 405 26.06 14.66 -8.13
N VAL A 406 24.76 14.48 -8.06
CA VAL A 406 24.02 13.62 -9.00
C VAL A 406 24.12 14.17 -10.41
N TYR A 407 23.86 15.46 -10.62
CA TYR A 407 24.01 16.08 -11.95
C TYR A 407 25.46 16.10 -12.42
N SER A 408 26.47 16.27 -11.56
CA SER A 408 27.86 16.22 -11.97
C SER A 408 28.31 14.81 -12.36
N VAL A 409 27.77 13.75 -11.73
CA VAL A 409 28.03 12.35 -12.14
C VAL A 409 27.43 12.09 -13.52
N TYR A 410 26.16 12.44 -13.75
CA TYR A 410 25.53 12.27 -15.07
C TYR A 410 26.18 13.12 -16.15
N ALA A 411 26.59 14.36 -15.84
CA ALA A 411 27.32 15.22 -16.76
C ALA A 411 28.72 14.63 -17.10
N GLY A 412 29.39 14.04 -16.12
CA GLY A 412 30.67 13.34 -16.30
C GLY A 412 30.55 12.11 -17.20
N GLU A 413 29.51 11.29 -17.00
CA GLU A 413 29.22 10.12 -17.84
C GLU A 413 28.88 10.53 -19.28
N LEU A 414 28.07 11.58 -19.47
CA LEU A 414 27.74 12.10 -20.81
C LEU A 414 28.95 12.61 -21.54
N LEU A 415 29.85 13.30 -20.83
CA LEU A 415 31.13 13.80 -21.38
C LEU A 415 32.03 12.63 -21.81
N LEU A 416 32.13 11.58 -20.97
CA LEU A 416 32.92 10.39 -21.26
C LEU A 416 32.42 9.66 -22.52
N VAL A 417 31.10 9.45 -22.61
CA VAL A 417 30.47 8.86 -23.81
C VAL A 417 30.72 9.70 -25.04
N THR A 418 30.62 11.03 -24.94
CA THR A 418 30.87 11.93 -26.06
C THR A 418 32.34 11.89 -26.53
N ILE A 419 33.29 11.82 -25.59
CA ILE A 419 34.72 11.65 -25.89
C ILE A 419 34.99 10.31 -26.59
N VAL A 420 34.41 9.22 -26.10
CA VAL A 420 34.60 7.89 -26.71
C VAL A 420 34.04 7.86 -28.13
N ILE A 421 32.85 8.42 -28.35
CA ILE A 421 32.26 8.53 -29.70
C ILE A 421 33.14 9.41 -30.59
N GLY A 422 33.62 10.56 -30.09
CA GLY A 422 34.52 11.46 -30.82
C GLY A 422 35.82 10.78 -31.25
N LEU A 423 36.44 10.00 -30.35
CA LEU A 423 37.65 9.23 -30.63
C LEU A 423 37.42 8.11 -31.66
N ALA A 424 36.26 7.42 -31.56
CA ALA A 424 35.86 6.39 -32.51
C ALA A 424 35.68 6.98 -33.93
N VAL A 425 34.97 8.09 -34.04
CA VAL A 425 34.77 8.81 -35.30
C VAL A 425 36.08 9.34 -35.85
N TRP A 426 36.98 9.88 -35.00
CA TRP A 426 38.31 10.34 -35.42
C TRP A 426 39.17 9.19 -35.95
N ARG A 427 39.18 8.05 -35.32
CA ARG A 427 39.90 6.84 -35.77
C ARG A 427 39.35 6.23 -37.05
N SER A 428 38.07 6.40 -37.33
CA SER A 428 37.41 5.87 -38.53
C SER A 428 37.56 6.73 -39.77
N ARG A 429 38.16 7.96 -39.66
CA ARG A 429 38.42 8.82 -40.83
C ARG A 429 39.48 8.18 -41.72
N PRO A 430 39.20 7.96 -43.02
CA PRO A 430 40.22 7.45 -43.96
C PRO A 430 41.37 8.41 -44.04
N ARG A 431 42.61 7.92 -43.86
CA ARG A 431 43.82 8.68 -44.12
C ARG A 431 43.80 9.12 -45.59
N ARG A 432 43.79 10.40 -45.87
CA ARG A 432 44.03 10.95 -47.23
C ARG A 432 45.36 10.40 -47.72
N ALA A 433 45.29 9.58 -48.79
CA ALA A 433 46.48 9.16 -49.50
C ALA A 433 47.10 10.42 -50.16
N ASP A 434 48.34 10.77 -49.76
CA ASP A 434 49.18 11.76 -50.45
C ASP A 434 49.39 11.29 -51.90
N ARG A 435 48.74 11.97 -52.83
CA ARG A 435 49.12 11.87 -54.26
C ARG A 435 50.39 12.63 -54.44
N GLY A 436 51.53 11.92 -54.38
CA GLY A 436 52.81 12.43 -54.82
C GLY A 436 52.75 12.75 -56.28
N GLY A 437 53.04 13.97 -56.61
CA GLY A 437 53.25 14.43 -57.96
C GLY A 437 54.48 13.76 -58.60
N GLY A 438 54.26 13.07 -59.71
CA GLY A 438 55.30 12.59 -60.56
C GLY A 438 55.52 13.58 -61.67
N ASP A 439 56.67 14.22 -61.65
CA ASP A 439 57.15 15.07 -62.75
C ASP A 439 57.37 14.23 -63.99
N LEU A 440 56.87 14.71 -65.10
CA LEU A 440 57.22 14.30 -66.42
C LEU A 440 58.45 15.16 -66.88
N ALA A 441 59.52 14.50 -67.22
CA ALA A 441 60.58 15.09 -68.05
C ALA A 441 60.91 14.12 -69.20
N THR A 442 60.78 14.66 -70.38
CA THR A 442 61.22 14.31 -71.80
C THR A 442 60.40 13.23 -72.49
#